data_b5fd51a604322763cd3ab63d3a86d36d
#
_entry.id   b5fd51a604322763cd3ab63d3a86d36d
#
_cell.length_a   1.000
_cell.length_b   1.000
_cell.length_c   1.000
_cell.angle_alpha   90.00
_cell.angle_beta   90.00
_cell.angle_gamma   90.00
#
_symmetry.space_group_name_H-M   'P 1'
#
loop_
_entity.id
_entity.type
_entity.pdbx_description
1 polymer ?
#
loop_
_entity_poly.entity_id
_entity_poly.type
_entity_poly.pdbx_seq_one_letter_code
_entity_poly.pdbx_strand_id
1 'polypeptide(L)'
;MKQNFWILLIILACSAVACKSGQKKDGNMEKETVLKIETSMGDIKVKLYNETPKHRDNFIKLAKDGTYNGTLFHRVIKDFMVQAGDPESKNAPKGKMLGSGDVGYTVPAEFLYQKYFNKKGAL
;
A
#
# COMPACT_ATOMS: atom_id res chain seq x y z
N MET A 1 -52.63 27.55 42.41
CA MET A 1 -51.76 26.38 42.64
C MET A 1 -51.69 25.54 41.40
N LYS A 2 -51.01 25.98 40.32
CA LYS A 2 -50.78 25.22 39.08
C LYS A 2 -49.58 25.76 38.33
N GLN A 3 -48.41 25.81 38.96
CA GLN A 3 -47.21 26.34 38.27
C GLN A 3 -45.89 25.62 38.58
N ASN A 4 -45.89 24.53 39.32
CA ASN A 4 -44.64 23.89 39.72
C ASN A 4 -44.42 22.47 39.14
N PHE A 5 -45.23 22.04 38.15
CA PHE A 5 -45.14 20.70 37.62
C PHE A 5 -44.24 20.59 36.35
N TRP A 6 -43.85 21.74 35.78
CA TRP A 6 -43.09 21.75 34.51
C TRP A 6 -41.60 21.92 34.67
N ILE A 7 -41.11 22.22 35.87
CA ILE A 7 -39.67 22.46 36.12
C ILE A 7 -38.93 21.17 36.45
N LEU A 8 -39.61 20.10 36.82
CA LEU A 8 -39.01 18.81 37.20
C LEU A 8 -38.74 17.86 36.01
N LEU A 9 -39.15 18.22 34.79
CA LEU A 9 -39.02 17.38 33.61
C LEU A 9 -37.83 17.78 32.71
N ILE A 10 -37.08 18.82 33.06
CA ILE A 10 -35.93 19.33 32.28
C ILE A 10 -34.59 18.88 32.82
N ILE A 11 -34.51 18.25 34.00
CA ILE A 11 -33.23 17.89 34.64
C ILE A 11 -32.81 16.44 34.36
N LEU A 12 -33.63 15.64 33.66
CA LEU A 12 -33.33 14.21 33.40
C LEU A 12 -32.90 13.91 31.97
N ALA A 13 -32.48 14.91 31.17
CA ALA A 13 -32.07 14.73 29.77
C ALA A 13 -30.58 15.06 29.49
N CYS A 14 -29.74 15.11 30.52
CA CYS A 14 -28.34 15.52 30.35
C CYS A 14 -27.34 14.57 31.00
N SER A 15 -27.40 13.27 30.72
CA SER A 15 -26.32 12.35 31.10
C SER A 15 -26.26 11.10 30.24
N ALA A 16 -26.22 11.29 28.93
CA ALA A 16 -25.73 10.27 28.01
C ALA A 16 -24.55 10.84 27.22
N VAL A 17 -23.48 11.21 27.94
CA VAL A 17 -22.16 11.29 27.32
C VAL A 17 -21.74 9.86 27.06
N ALA A 18 -22.06 9.38 25.87
CA ALA A 18 -21.50 8.14 25.35
C ALA A 18 -19.97 8.35 25.22
N CYS A 19 -19.22 7.83 26.18
CA CYS A 19 -17.83 7.54 25.98
C CYS A 19 -17.73 6.65 24.74
N LYS A 20 -17.32 7.23 23.61
CA LYS A 20 -16.76 6.44 22.53
C LYS A 20 -15.50 5.79 23.07
N SER A 21 -15.65 4.57 23.59
CA SER A 21 -14.54 3.67 23.81
C SER A 21 -13.82 3.53 22.49
N GLY A 22 -12.57 4.01 22.43
CA GLY A 22 -11.68 3.75 21.33
C GLY A 22 -11.67 2.24 21.09
N GLN A 23 -12.15 1.80 19.96
CA GLN A 23 -11.95 0.43 19.52
C GLN A 23 -10.44 0.17 19.49
N LYS A 24 -9.94 -0.55 20.51
CA LYS A 24 -8.71 -1.31 20.37
C LYS A 24 -8.89 -2.13 19.08
N LYS A 25 -8.10 -1.81 18.07
CA LYS A 25 -7.90 -2.74 16.95
C LYS A 25 -7.30 -3.99 17.57
N ASP A 26 -8.13 -4.99 17.78
CA ASP A 26 -7.67 -6.34 18.08
C ASP A 26 -6.69 -6.74 16.99
N GLY A 27 -5.54 -7.22 17.43
CA GLY A 27 -4.42 -7.59 16.56
C GLY A 27 -4.69 -8.85 15.74
N ASN A 28 -5.70 -8.80 14.89
CA ASN A 28 -5.77 -9.68 13.74
C ASN A 28 -4.76 -9.12 12.72
N MET A 29 -3.53 -9.62 12.76
CA MET A 29 -2.55 -9.31 11.72
C MET A 29 -3.15 -9.78 10.40
N GLU A 30 -3.68 -8.82 9.63
CA GLU A 30 -4.11 -9.10 8.26
C GLU A 30 -2.99 -9.83 7.54
N LYS A 31 -3.32 -10.98 6.95
CA LYS A 31 -2.37 -11.80 6.21
C LYS A 31 -1.70 -10.92 5.15
N GLU A 32 -0.38 -10.85 5.19
CA GLU A 32 0.39 -10.08 4.21
C GLU A 32 0.12 -10.57 2.80
N THR A 33 -0.01 -9.63 1.87
CA THR A 33 -0.27 -9.95 0.47
C THR A 33 0.98 -10.51 -0.19
N VAL A 34 0.83 -11.67 -0.83
CA VAL A 34 1.88 -12.28 -1.66
C VAL A 34 1.47 -12.17 -3.12
N LEU A 35 2.36 -11.66 -3.94
CA LEU A 35 2.20 -11.56 -5.38
C LEU A 35 3.21 -12.49 -6.08
N LYS A 36 2.83 -12.95 -7.27
CA LYS A 36 3.69 -13.71 -8.16
C LYS A 36 4.01 -12.86 -9.39
N ILE A 37 5.29 -12.68 -9.67
CA ILE A 37 5.80 -12.06 -10.89
C ILE A 37 6.24 -13.20 -11.82
N GLU A 38 5.50 -13.42 -12.88
CA GLU A 38 5.82 -14.42 -13.89
C GLU A 38 6.80 -13.82 -14.90
N THR A 39 7.92 -14.48 -15.12
CA THR A 39 8.95 -14.02 -16.07
C THR A 39 9.36 -15.15 -17.01
N SER A 40 10.01 -14.80 -18.12
CA SER A 40 10.59 -15.78 -19.04
C SER A 40 11.71 -16.64 -18.41
N MET A 41 12.24 -16.20 -17.25
CA MET A 41 13.31 -16.90 -16.53
C MET A 41 12.80 -17.66 -15.28
N GLY A 42 11.48 -17.64 -15.05
CA GLY A 42 10.83 -18.29 -13.90
C GLY A 42 10.03 -17.33 -13.05
N ASP A 43 9.38 -17.86 -12.02
CA ASP A 43 8.47 -17.11 -11.15
C ASP A 43 9.20 -16.54 -9.94
N ILE A 44 8.88 -15.28 -9.61
CA ILE A 44 9.36 -14.60 -8.41
C ILE A 44 8.16 -14.37 -7.49
N LYS A 45 8.25 -14.78 -6.23
CA LYS A 45 7.24 -14.47 -5.22
C LYS A 45 7.71 -13.30 -4.36
N VAL A 46 6.88 -12.29 -4.26
CA VAL A 46 7.13 -11.10 -3.43
C VAL A 46 6.04 -10.96 -2.38
N LYS A 47 6.45 -10.58 -1.18
CA LYS A 47 5.57 -10.31 -0.06
C LYS A 47 5.52 -8.81 0.20
N LEU A 48 4.33 -8.24 0.24
CA LEU A 48 4.11 -6.83 0.52
C LEU A 48 3.75 -6.66 2.00
N TYR A 49 4.45 -5.76 2.66
CA TYR A 49 4.26 -5.50 4.08
C TYR A 49 3.03 -4.63 4.35
N ASN A 50 2.28 -4.96 5.41
CA ASN A 50 1.09 -4.21 5.79
C ASN A 50 1.42 -2.84 6.42
N GLU A 51 2.63 -2.67 6.93
CA GLU A 51 3.08 -1.43 7.56
C GLU A 51 3.45 -0.32 6.56
N THR A 52 3.54 -0.63 5.27
CA THR A 52 3.70 0.33 4.18
C THR A 52 2.47 0.32 3.27
N PRO A 53 1.28 0.69 3.79
CA PRO A 53 0.01 0.47 3.09
C PRO A 53 -0.11 1.23 1.78
N LYS A 54 0.43 2.44 1.67
CA LYS A 54 0.35 3.24 0.44
C LYS A 54 1.12 2.58 -0.71
N HIS A 55 2.34 2.12 -0.46
CA HIS A 55 3.14 1.43 -1.46
C HIS A 55 2.56 0.05 -1.77
N ARG A 56 2.14 -0.71 -0.73
CA ARG A 56 1.46 -1.99 -0.90
C ARG A 56 0.24 -1.88 -1.81
N ASP A 57 -0.67 -0.97 -1.47
CA ASP A 57 -1.95 -0.84 -2.16
C ASP A 57 -1.77 -0.31 -3.58
N ASN A 58 -0.81 0.61 -3.79
CA ASN A 58 -0.43 1.07 -5.12
C ASN A 58 0.13 -0.07 -5.98
N PHE A 59 1.03 -0.89 -5.42
CA PHE A 59 1.58 -2.03 -6.16
C PHE A 59 0.48 -3.02 -6.55
N ILE A 60 -0.44 -3.34 -5.62
CA ILE A 60 -1.59 -4.21 -5.88
C ILE A 60 -2.49 -3.63 -6.97
N LYS A 61 -2.77 -2.32 -6.90
CA LYS A 61 -3.57 -1.63 -7.92
C LYS A 61 -2.96 -1.77 -9.30
N LEU A 62 -1.69 -1.39 -9.45
CA LEU A 62 -0.99 -1.44 -10.74
C LEU A 62 -0.86 -2.87 -11.29
N ALA A 63 -0.71 -3.86 -10.40
CA ALA A 63 -0.72 -5.26 -10.80
C ALA A 63 -2.10 -5.69 -11.32
N LYS A 64 -3.19 -5.32 -10.63
CA LYS A 64 -4.56 -5.61 -11.06
C LYS A 64 -4.95 -4.90 -12.34
N ASP A 65 -4.49 -3.68 -12.53
CA ASP A 65 -4.72 -2.88 -13.74
C ASP A 65 -3.89 -3.40 -14.94
N GLY A 66 -3.01 -4.39 -14.72
CA GLY A 66 -2.14 -4.94 -15.77
C GLY A 66 -1.01 -3.99 -16.20
N THR A 67 -0.74 -2.96 -15.40
CA THR A 67 0.31 -1.97 -15.72
C THR A 67 1.68 -2.63 -15.85
N TYR A 68 1.97 -3.64 -15.06
CA TYR A 68 3.26 -4.35 -15.11
C TYR A 68 3.33 -5.45 -16.17
N ASN A 69 2.19 -5.86 -16.76
CA ASN A 69 2.19 -6.93 -17.75
C ASN A 69 2.96 -6.53 -19.02
N GLY A 70 3.93 -7.33 -19.40
CA GLY A 70 4.78 -7.11 -20.58
C GLY A 70 5.87 -6.06 -20.40
N THR A 71 6.07 -5.53 -19.19
CA THR A 71 7.22 -4.66 -18.89
C THR A 71 8.51 -5.47 -18.84
N LEU A 72 9.62 -4.83 -19.13
CA LEU A 72 10.93 -5.46 -19.17
C LEU A 72 11.73 -5.21 -17.90
N PHE A 73 12.61 -6.14 -17.53
CA PHE A 73 13.74 -5.85 -16.66
C PHE A 73 14.77 -5.07 -17.48
N HIS A 74 14.63 -3.75 -17.48
CA HIS A 74 15.38 -2.86 -18.37
C HIS A 74 16.77 -2.49 -17.85
N ARG A 75 17.08 -2.77 -16.60
CA ARG A 75 18.40 -2.50 -16.00
C ARG A 75 18.78 -3.61 -15.04
N VAL A 76 19.98 -4.16 -15.25
CA VAL A 76 20.54 -5.22 -14.41
C VAL A 76 21.97 -4.81 -14.03
N ILE A 77 22.26 -4.76 -12.74
CA ILE A 77 23.60 -4.55 -12.22
C ILE A 77 23.99 -5.77 -11.41
N LYS A 78 25.04 -6.46 -11.82
CA LYS A 78 25.53 -7.67 -11.17
C LYS A 78 25.85 -7.37 -9.71
N ASP A 79 25.45 -8.28 -8.82
CA ASP A 79 25.66 -8.23 -7.37
C ASP A 79 25.01 -7.02 -6.67
N PHE A 80 24.15 -6.27 -7.37
CA PHE A 80 23.45 -5.12 -6.80
C PHE A 80 21.93 -5.22 -6.98
N MET A 81 21.38 -5.04 -8.20
CA MET A 81 19.94 -5.02 -8.39
C MET A 81 19.49 -5.35 -9.82
N VAL A 82 18.22 -5.69 -9.95
CA VAL A 82 17.46 -5.67 -11.21
C VAL A 82 16.35 -4.64 -11.10
N GLN A 83 16.05 -3.95 -12.21
CA GLN A 83 15.02 -2.90 -12.25
C GLN A 83 14.01 -3.20 -13.36
N ALA A 84 12.72 -3.12 -13.00
CA ALA A 84 11.59 -3.35 -13.88
C ALA A 84 10.47 -2.36 -13.58
N GLY A 85 9.32 -2.51 -14.25
CA GLY A 85 8.11 -1.77 -13.96
C GLY A 85 7.93 -0.46 -14.74
N ASP A 86 8.85 -0.13 -15.66
CA ASP A 86 8.68 1.01 -16.57
C ASP A 86 7.57 0.71 -17.59
N PRO A 87 6.43 1.45 -17.58
CA PRO A 87 5.33 1.21 -18.52
C PRO A 87 5.74 1.41 -19.99
N GLU A 88 6.72 2.26 -20.25
CA GLU A 88 7.23 2.53 -21.60
C GLU A 88 8.14 1.40 -22.13
N SER A 89 8.50 0.45 -21.26
CA SER A 89 9.28 -0.71 -21.68
C SER A 89 8.46 -1.75 -22.44
N LYS A 90 7.12 -1.67 -22.41
CA LYS A 90 6.24 -2.58 -23.15
C LYS A 90 6.48 -2.41 -24.65
N ASN A 91 6.82 -3.52 -25.32
CA ASN A 91 7.09 -3.54 -26.75
C ASN A 91 8.14 -2.51 -27.22
N ALA A 92 9.04 -2.10 -26.35
CA ALA A 92 10.05 -1.11 -26.66
C ALA A 92 10.98 -1.63 -27.78
N PRO A 93 11.26 -0.81 -28.80
CA PRO A 93 12.21 -1.19 -29.85
C PRO A 93 13.62 -1.31 -29.28
N LYS A 94 14.45 -2.14 -29.91
CA LYS A 94 15.85 -2.32 -29.53
C LYS A 94 16.58 -0.96 -29.56
N GLY A 95 17.29 -0.66 -28.48
CA GLY A 95 18.05 0.58 -28.33
C GLY A 95 17.27 1.76 -27.75
N LYS A 96 15.98 1.63 -27.47
CA LYS A 96 15.23 2.66 -26.71
C LYS A 96 15.81 2.76 -25.30
N MET A 97 16.11 3.98 -24.86
CA MET A 97 16.42 4.22 -23.45
C MET A 97 15.15 4.05 -22.60
N LEU A 98 15.27 3.30 -21.52
CA LEU A 98 14.19 2.94 -20.62
C LEU A 98 14.52 3.37 -19.18
N GLY A 99 13.50 3.40 -18.32
CA GLY A 99 13.63 3.74 -16.91
C GLY A 99 13.15 5.14 -16.55
N SER A 100 12.63 5.90 -17.52
CA SER A 100 12.04 7.22 -17.31
C SER A 100 10.51 7.24 -17.39
N GLY A 101 9.89 6.12 -17.80
CA GLY A 101 8.43 6.01 -17.82
C GLY A 101 7.85 5.99 -16.41
N ASP A 102 6.70 6.62 -16.23
CA ASP A 102 5.97 6.64 -14.97
C ASP A 102 4.47 6.41 -15.16
N VAL A 103 3.72 6.41 -14.07
CA VAL A 103 2.27 6.21 -14.06
C VAL A 103 1.49 7.52 -13.88
N GLY A 104 2.16 8.68 -13.98
CA GLY A 104 1.58 10.01 -13.89
C GLY A 104 1.32 10.51 -12.46
N TYR A 105 1.82 9.82 -11.44
CA TYR A 105 1.72 10.24 -10.04
C TYR A 105 2.83 9.63 -9.18
N THR A 106 3.03 10.19 -7.99
CA THR A 106 3.98 9.69 -7.00
C THR A 106 3.26 9.22 -5.75
N VAL A 107 3.84 8.23 -5.07
CA VAL A 107 3.37 7.74 -3.77
C VAL A 107 4.21 8.37 -2.67
N PRO A 108 3.59 9.03 -1.66
CA PRO A 108 4.35 9.59 -0.54
C PRO A 108 5.16 8.52 0.20
N ALA A 109 6.39 8.85 0.56
CA ALA A 109 7.31 7.94 1.23
C ALA A 109 6.75 7.37 2.55
N GLU A 110 7.07 6.10 2.82
CA GLU A 110 6.71 5.37 4.05
C GLU A 110 7.97 4.75 4.64
N PHE A 111 8.85 5.59 5.21
CA PHE A 111 10.11 5.13 5.75
C PHE A 111 9.95 4.46 7.13
N LEU A 112 10.34 3.19 7.21
CA LEU A 112 10.44 2.40 8.44
C LEU A 112 11.84 1.80 8.56
N TYR A 113 12.87 2.63 8.44
CA TYR A 113 14.26 2.20 8.28
C TYR A 113 14.79 1.33 9.43
N GLN A 114 14.23 1.46 10.63
CA GLN A 114 14.60 0.60 11.76
C GLN A 114 14.10 -0.84 11.59
N LYS A 115 13.04 -1.05 10.81
CA LYS A 115 12.40 -2.35 10.58
C LYS A 115 12.67 -2.85 9.17
N TYR A 116 12.56 -1.98 8.18
CA TYR A 116 12.75 -2.29 6.77
C TYR A 116 13.84 -1.43 6.17
N PHE A 117 14.85 -2.09 5.63
CA PHE A 117 16.00 -1.48 4.96
C PHE A 117 16.37 -2.31 3.73
N ASN A 118 17.12 -1.74 2.83
CA ASN A 118 17.56 -2.41 1.62
C ASN A 118 18.52 -3.55 1.97
N LYS A 119 18.14 -4.76 1.67
CA LYS A 119 18.92 -5.99 1.86
C LYS A 119 18.67 -6.92 0.67
N LYS A 120 19.47 -7.98 0.57
CA LYS A 120 19.29 -9.00 -0.48
C LYS A 120 17.86 -9.55 -0.42
N GLY A 121 17.16 -9.48 -1.56
CA GLY A 121 15.76 -9.88 -1.71
C GLY A 121 14.73 -8.81 -1.33
N ALA A 122 15.13 -7.56 -1.05
CA ALA A 122 14.16 -6.44 -0.93
C ALA A 122 13.63 -6.04 -2.30
N LEU A 123 12.33 -5.72 -2.33
CA LEU A 123 11.61 -5.13 -3.45
C LEU A 123 11.46 -3.64 -3.19
#